data_afcba489af2a2f1037d34be265362773
#
_entry.id   afcba489af2a2f1037d34be265362773
#
_cell.length_a   1.000
_cell.length_b   1.000
_cell.length_c   1.000
_cell.angle_alpha   90.00
_cell.angle_beta   90.00
_cell.angle_gamma   90.00
#
_symmetry.space_group_name_H-M   'P 1'
#
loop_
_entity.id
_entity.type
_entity.pdbx_description
1 polymer ?
#
loop_
_entity_poly.entity_id
_entity_poly.type
_entity_poly.pdbx_seq_one_letter_code
_entity_poly.pdbx_strand_id
1 'polypeptide(L)'
;MTMGFSTSDDAANAPAERMTGSQAIVRTLEDLGVTDVFGLPGGAILPTYDPLYDSKKVRHILVRHEQGAGHAAQGYAVSSGKTGVCIATSGPGATNLLTAIADANMDSVPLVAITGQVSTALLGTDAFQEADIVGMAMPISKHSFMITDAQDIPRALAAAFHIASTGRPGPVLVDVTKDAQVGMMEYRGIPEDLELRGYTPVTRGHSKQIHEAAKFITESKRPVFYVGGGLVRAGASEEFHKLAKLIGAPVVTTLNAIGAFPDSDPQNLGMPGMHGTVPAVAAMQKSDLLITLGARFDDRVTGKLDSFAPEAKVIHIDVDPAEISKIRFADVPIVGDLKYVLPELTDLLSTEFADQLPNLTEWWNELNVIRKDYPLGYEKPNDGLGSPEYVLERISALTGPDAYYVTGVGQHQMWGAHYIQQESPRHFISSAGLGTMGYGVPAGMGAKVAHPESTVWIIDGDGCFQMTNQELVTCAQNNIPVKVAIINNSSLGMVRQWQTLFYNERYSNTDLKDGHGTVRIPDFVKLGEAYGCATFRCERDEDVDATIKAALEINDRPVVIDFTVSPHALVWPMVPAGVSNDKIWIAKNTSPEFDREGEN
;
A
#
# COMPACT_ATOMS: atom_id res chain seq x y z
N MET A 1 3.55 -9.00 -15.12
CA MET A 1 3.59 -8.82 -16.60
C MET A 1 4.86 -8.11 -16.94
N THR A 2 5.87 -8.80 -17.43
CA THR A 2 7.00 -8.15 -18.10
C THR A 2 6.41 -7.43 -19.30
N MET A 3 6.53 -6.09 -19.35
CA MET A 3 6.27 -5.34 -20.57
C MET A 3 7.23 -5.89 -21.62
N GLY A 4 6.73 -6.77 -22.49
CA GLY A 4 7.43 -7.13 -23.70
C GLY A 4 7.38 -5.91 -24.60
N PHE A 5 8.47 -5.17 -24.66
CA PHE A 5 8.66 -4.21 -25.74
C PHE A 5 8.61 -5.02 -27.02
N SER A 6 7.67 -4.68 -27.91
CA SER A 6 7.62 -5.25 -29.25
C SER A 6 8.96 -4.92 -29.94
N THR A 7 9.83 -5.91 -30.01
CA THR A 7 11.07 -5.83 -30.81
C THR A 7 10.66 -5.89 -32.28
N SER A 8 10.36 -4.75 -32.86
CA SER A 8 10.34 -4.61 -34.31
C SER A 8 11.60 -3.87 -34.73
N ASP A 9 12.38 -4.43 -35.63
CA ASP A 9 13.48 -3.77 -36.37
C ASP A 9 13.04 -2.46 -37.07
N ASP A 10 11.76 -2.12 -36.96
CA ASP A 10 11.14 -0.92 -37.51
C ASP A 10 11.41 0.36 -36.67
N ALA A 11 11.77 0.26 -35.40
CA ALA A 11 11.95 1.47 -34.55
C ALA A 11 13.24 2.25 -34.94
N ALA A 12 14.32 1.56 -35.29
CA ALA A 12 15.59 2.20 -35.70
C ALA A 12 15.49 2.93 -37.05
N ASN A 13 14.52 2.58 -37.90
CA ASN A 13 14.26 3.16 -39.21
C ASN A 13 13.03 4.06 -39.29
N ALA A 14 12.33 4.29 -38.18
CA ALA A 14 11.18 5.21 -38.15
C ALA A 14 11.66 6.64 -38.51
N PRO A 15 10.94 7.35 -39.41
CA PRO A 15 11.28 8.74 -39.72
C PRO A 15 11.20 9.56 -38.44
N ALA A 16 12.25 10.35 -38.15
CA ALA A 16 12.28 11.25 -37.03
C ALA A 16 11.15 12.26 -37.12
N GLU A 17 10.34 12.39 -36.06
CA GLU A 17 9.33 13.42 -35.94
C GLU A 17 9.90 14.61 -35.19
N ARG A 18 9.86 15.80 -35.77
CA ARG A 18 10.35 17.00 -35.12
C ARG A 18 9.26 17.59 -34.20
N MET A 19 9.55 17.66 -32.92
CA MET A 19 8.59 18.14 -31.91
C MET A 19 9.29 18.88 -30.76
N THR A 20 8.51 19.49 -29.87
CA THR A 20 9.04 20.08 -28.63
C THR A 20 9.28 19.00 -27.58
N GLY A 21 10.13 19.28 -26.58
CA GLY A 21 10.30 18.38 -25.43
C GLY A 21 9.00 18.08 -24.69
N SER A 22 8.09 19.05 -24.59
CA SER A 22 6.75 18.87 -24.00
C SER A 22 5.91 17.85 -24.78
N GLN A 23 5.92 17.95 -26.11
CA GLN A 23 5.25 16.95 -26.97
C GLN A 23 5.89 15.58 -26.83
N ALA A 24 7.23 15.53 -26.69
CA ALA A 24 7.95 14.29 -26.46
C ALA A 24 7.63 13.66 -25.10
N ILE A 25 7.42 14.44 -24.04
CA ILE A 25 6.94 13.92 -22.73
C ILE A 25 5.62 13.18 -22.93
N VAL A 26 4.62 13.84 -23.53
CA VAL A 26 3.29 13.26 -23.73
C VAL A 26 3.36 12.02 -24.63
N ARG A 27 4.10 12.12 -25.75
CA ARG A 27 4.26 11.01 -26.68
C ARG A 27 4.93 9.81 -26.02
N THR A 28 5.97 10.03 -25.21
CA THR A 28 6.65 8.95 -24.49
C THR A 28 5.71 8.28 -23.47
N LEU A 29 4.88 9.05 -22.75
CA LEU A 29 3.86 8.49 -21.86
C LEU A 29 2.85 7.63 -22.62
N GLU A 30 2.40 8.07 -23.82
CA GLU A 30 1.52 7.30 -24.69
C GLU A 30 2.16 5.99 -25.16
N ASP A 31 3.43 6.05 -25.56
CA ASP A 31 4.19 4.87 -26.04
C ASP A 31 4.51 3.89 -24.90
N LEU A 32 4.61 4.38 -23.63
CA LEU A 32 4.71 3.56 -22.42
C LEU A 32 3.36 2.98 -21.96
N GLY A 33 2.26 3.30 -22.65
CA GLY A 33 0.92 2.79 -22.33
C GLY A 33 0.28 3.43 -21.11
N VAL A 34 0.70 4.65 -20.73
CA VAL A 34 0.06 5.43 -19.67
C VAL A 34 -1.32 5.89 -20.15
N THR A 35 -2.33 5.65 -19.35
CA THR A 35 -3.72 6.06 -19.64
C THR A 35 -4.18 7.22 -18.79
N ASP A 36 -3.66 7.34 -17.57
CA ASP A 36 -4.11 8.32 -16.58
C ASP A 36 -2.92 8.94 -15.86
N VAL A 37 -2.95 10.26 -15.69
CA VAL A 37 -1.99 11.03 -14.90
C VAL A 37 -2.73 11.95 -13.94
N PHE A 38 -2.20 12.10 -12.73
CA PHE A 38 -2.76 12.95 -11.70
C PHE A 38 -1.86 14.16 -11.50
N GLY A 39 -2.42 15.36 -11.47
CA GLY A 39 -1.54 16.52 -11.35
C GLY A 39 -2.22 17.85 -11.17
N LEU A 40 -1.37 18.88 -10.97
CA LEU A 40 -1.78 20.26 -10.84
C LEU A 40 -0.86 21.14 -11.72
N PRO A 41 -1.41 21.95 -12.63
CA PRO A 41 -0.62 22.81 -13.49
C PRO A 41 0.03 23.96 -12.73
N GLY A 42 1.15 24.47 -13.26
CA GLY A 42 1.85 25.65 -12.78
C GLY A 42 2.88 26.13 -13.79
N GLY A 43 3.50 27.30 -13.55
CA GLY A 43 4.28 28.02 -14.53
C GLY A 43 5.43 27.27 -15.18
N ALA A 44 6.14 26.43 -14.41
CA ALA A 44 7.31 25.70 -14.93
C ALA A 44 6.94 24.43 -15.71
N ILE A 45 5.76 23.83 -15.47
CA ILE A 45 5.28 22.63 -16.17
C ILE A 45 4.22 22.92 -17.23
N LEU A 46 3.76 24.18 -17.33
CA LEU A 46 2.72 24.60 -18.26
C LEU A 46 2.98 24.19 -19.72
N PRO A 47 4.22 24.24 -20.26
CA PRO A 47 4.49 23.77 -21.59
C PRO A 47 4.08 22.31 -21.84
N THR A 48 4.17 21.43 -20.83
CA THR A 48 3.76 20.03 -20.91
C THR A 48 2.24 19.88 -20.88
N TYR A 49 1.51 20.77 -20.24
CA TYR A 49 0.04 20.76 -20.19
C TYR A 49 -0.61 21.11 -21.52
N ASP A 50 0.08 21.87 -22.39
CA ASP A 50 -0.44 22.21 -23.71
C ASP A 50 -0.64 20.96 -24.59
N PRO A 51 0.35 20.11 -24.86
CA PRO A 51 0.15 18.89 -25.63
C PRO A 51 -0.70 17.82 -24.91
N LEU A 52 -0.77 17.82 -23.57
CA LEU A 52 -1.70 16.94 -22.84
C LEU A 52 -3.17 17.22 -23.21
N TYR A 53 -3.52 18.46 -23.52
CA TYR A 53 -4.87 18.82 -23.96
C TYR A 53 -5.28 18.11 -25.25
N ASP A 54 -4.34 17.88 -26.15
CA ASP A 54 -4.58 17.23 -27.44
C ASP A 54 -4.52 15.70 -27.35
N SER A 55 -3.91 15.13 -26.33
CA SER A 55 -3.79 13.67 -26.18
C SER A 55 -5.15 13.00 -26.06
N LYS A 56 -5.34 11.92 -26.81
CA LYS A 56 -6.53 11.06 -26.75
C LYS A 56 -6.28 9.75 -25.99
N LYS A 57 -5.02 9.51 -25.57
CA LYS A 57 -4.61 8.29 -24.87
C LYS A 57 -4.36 8.52 -23.39
N VAL A 58 -3.81 9.69 -23.05
CA VAL A 58 -3.48 10.06 -21.67
C VAL A 58 -4.55 11.03 -21.13
N ARG A 59 -5.33 10.58 -20.15
CA ARG A 59 -6.27 11.43 -19.42
C ARG A 59 -5.56 12.10 -18.25
N HIS A 60 -5.67 13.43 -18.14
CA HIS A 60 -5.21 14.17 -16.97
C HIS A 60 -6.36 14.37 -15.97
N ILE A 61 -6.11 14.04 -14.71
CA ILE A 61 -7.03 14.26 -13.60
C ILE A 61 -6.49 15.40 -12.73
N LEU A 62 -7.23 16.52 -12.74
CA LEU A 62 -6.86 17.74 -12.02
C LEU A 62 -7.19 17.59 -10.54
N VAL A 63 -6.15 17.41 -9.71
CA VAL A 63 -6.24 17.34 -8.25
C VAL A 63 -6.34 18.74 -7.61
N ARG A 64 -6.56 18.78 -6.31
CA ARG A 64 -6.61 20.03 -5.53
C ARG A 64 -5.35 20.31 -4.73
N HIS A 65 -4.49 19.30 -4.62
CA HIS A 65 -3.18 19.39 -3.96
C HIS A 65 -2.24 18.33 -4.55
N GLU A 66 -0.96 18.64 -4.71
CA GLU A 66 0.01 17.73 -5.35
C GLU A 66 0.24 16.45 -4.52
N GLN A 67 0.18 16.52 -3.20
CA GLN A 67 0.19 15.32 -2.35
C GLN A 67 -0.95 14.38 -2.73
N GLY A 68 -2.14 14.93 -3.02
CA GLY A 68 -3.28 14.17 -3.54
C GLY A 68 -2.97 13.50 -4.89
N ALA A 69 -2.24 14.19 -5.79
CA ALA A 69 -1.80 13.58 -7.06
C ALA A 69 -0.89 12.37 -6.83
N GLY A 70 0.09 12.50 -5.94
CA GLY A 70 1.01 11.41 -5.62
C GLY A 70 0.30 10.20 -5.00
N HIS A 71 -0.58 10.40 -4.02
CA HIS A 71 -1.33 9.30 -3.40
C HIS A 71 -2.37 8.69 -4.36
N ALA A 72 -2.99 9.48 -5.25
CA ALA A 72 -3.86 8.93 -6.30
C ALA A 72 -3.08 8.03 -7.27
N ALA A 73 -1.90 8.48 -7.70
CA ALA A 73 -1.01 7.66 -8.52
C ALA A 73 -0.57 6.38 -7.80
N GLN A 74 -0.37 6.41 -6.47
CA GLN A 74 -0.10 5.21 -5.67
C GLN A 74 -1.30 4.27 -5.63
N GLY A 75 -2.50 4.76 -5.32
CA GLY A 75 -3.72 3.94 -5.30
C GLY A 75 -3.98 3.27 -6.65
N TYR A 76 -3.76 4.01 -7.74
CA TYR A 76 -3.78 3.47 -9.11
C TYR A 76 -2.75 2.35 -9.30
N ALA A 77 -1.50 2.58 -8.86
CA ALA A 77 -0.42 1.62 -9.03
C ALA A 77 -0.63 0.35 -8.21
N VAL A 78 -1.04 0.47 -6.94
CA VAL A 78 -1.25 -0.68 -6.05
C VAL A 78 -2.38 -1.56 -6.56
N SER A 79 -3.51 -0.96 -6.94
CA SER A 79 -4.68 -1.69 -7.40
C SER A 79 -4.47 -2.34 -8.77
N SER A 80 -3.92 -1.60 -9.74
CA SER A 80 -3.75 -2.07 -11.12
C SER A 80 -2.50 -2.92 -11.36
N GLY A 81 -1.47 -2.79 -10.51
CA GLY A 81 -0.14 -3.37 -10.75
C GLY A 81 0.69 -2.65 -11.81
N LYS A 82 0.24 -1.49 -12.30
CA LYS A 82 0.96 -0.64 -13.25
C LYS A 82 1.72 0.46 -12.52
N THR A 83 2.64 1.13 -13.19
CA THR A 83 3.32 2.32 -12.65
C THR A 83 2.36 3.50 -12.61
N GLY A 84 2.22 4.12 -11.45
CA GLY A 84 1.44 5.35 -11.28
C GLY A 84 2.23 6.58 -11.76
N VAL A 85 1.54 7.60 -12.25
CA VAL A 85 2.16 8.83 -12.75
C VAL A 85 1.52 10.05 -12.13
N CYS A 86 2.34 10.95 -11.57
CA CYS A 86 1.88 12.26 -11.14
C CYS A 86 2.73 13.37 -11.74
N ILE A 87 2.12 14.54 -11.96
CA ILE A 87 2.76 15.70 -12.59
C ILE A 87 2.54 16.95 -11.72
N ALA A 88 3.62 17.69 -11.43
CA ALA A 88 3.56 18.93 -10.67
C ALA A 88 4.50 20.00 -11.25
N THR A 89 4.29 21.25 -10.86
CA THR A 89 5.20 22.36 -11.19
C THR A 89 6.41 22.38 -10.25
N SER A 90 7.32 23.31 -10.49
CA SER A 90 8.50 23.57 -9.64
C SER A 90 8.13 24.10 -8.25
N GLY A 91 9.13 24.27 -7.40
CA GLY A 91 9.00 24.90 -6.08
C GLY A 91 7.97 24.19 -5.21
N PRO A 92 6.91 24.89 -4.74
CA PRO A 92 5.93 24.30 -3.83
C PRO A 92 5.16 23.13 -4.46
N GLY A 93 4.95 23.12 -5.77
CA GLY A 93 4.31 21.98 -6.44
C GLY A 93 5.13 20.71 -6.33
N ALA A 94 6.43 20.80 -6.59
CA ALA A 94 7.35 19.67 -6.46
C ALA A 94 7.54 19.24 -5.00
N THR A 95 7.73 20.19 -4.07
CA THR A 95 7.92 19.86 -2.65
C THR A 95 6.69 19.24 -2.00
N ASN A 96 5.48 19.57 -2.47
CA ASN A 96 4.24 18.94 -2.00
C ASN A 96 4.13 17.46 -2.38
N LEU A 97 4.92 16.96 -3.34
CA LEU A 97 4.96 15.53 -3.69
C LEU A 97 5.83 14.69 -2.74
N LEU A 98 6.72 15.31 -1.94
CA LEU A 98 7.72 14.57 -1.16
C LEU A 98 7.12 13.55 -0.20
N THR A 99 6.03 13.88 0.48
CA THR A 99 5.34 12.92 1.37
C THR A 99 4.86 11.70 0.58
N ALA A 100 4.25 11.90 -0.58
CA ALA A 100 3.77 10.80 -1.41
C ALA A 100 4.92 9.98 -2.00
N ILE A 101 6.02 10.63 -2.38
CA ILE A 101 7.24 9.93 -2.84
C ILE A 101 7.83 9.07 -1.70
N ALA A 102 7.94 9.62 -0.48
CA ALA A 102 8.43 8.90 0.68
C ALA A 102 7.54 7.68 1.02
N ASP A 103 6.23 7.86 0.95
CA ASP A 103 5.25 6.80 1.17
C ASP A 103 5.38 5.67 0.14
N ALA A 104 5.45 6.03 -1.15
CA ALA A 104 5.68 5.08 -2.23
C ALA A 104 6.99 4.29 -2.07
N ASN A 105 8.05 4.94 -1.58
CA ASN A 105 9.34 4.30 -1.31
C ASN A 105 9.24 3.28 -0.17
N MET A 106 8.59 3.66 0.94
CA MET A 106 8.43 2.79 2.10
C MET A 106 7.59 1.55 1.78
N ASP A 107 6.57 1.67 0.94
CA ASP A 107 5.65 0.59 0.58
C ASP A 107 5.98 -0.08 -0.76
N SER A 108 7.15 0.28 -1.36
CA SER A 108 7.61 -0.31 -2.62
C SER A 108 6.58 -0.21 -3.74
N VAL A 109 6.02 1.00 -3.93
CA VAL A 109 5.01 1.29 -4.96
C VAL A 109 5.68 1.91 -6.18
N PRO A 110 5.52 1.34 -7.40
CA PRO A 110 6.09 1.92 -8.61
C PRO A 110 5.38 3.24 -8.95
N LEU A 111 6.12 4.34 -8.86
CA LEU A 111 5.62 5.70 -9.09
C LEU A 111 6.62 6.48 -9.93
N VAL A 112 6.15 7.19 -10.96
CA VAL A 112 6.94 8.19 -11.68
C VAL A 112 6.34 9.57 -11.42
N ALA A 113 7.11 10.40 -10.74
CA ALA A 113 6.76 11.78 -10.43
C ALA A 113 7.49 12.71 -11.42
N ILE A 114 6.73 13.42 -12.25
CA ILE A 114 7.28 14.37 -13.24
C ILE A 114 7.10 15.78 -12.69
N THR A 115 8.21 16.51 -12.53
CA THR A 115 8.19 17.90 -12.07
C THR A 115 8.74 18.84 -13.12
N GLY A 116 8.15 20.03 -13.21
CA GLY A 116 8.77 21.12 -13.98
C GLY A 116 9.81 21.83 -13.13
N GLN A 117 10.86 22.34 -13.78
CA GLN A 117 11.92 23.10 -13.15
C GLN A 117 12.11 24.46 -13.86
N VAL A 118 12.74 25.41 -13.19
CA VAL A 118 13.16 26.65 -13.83
C VAL A 118 14.08 26.37 -15.03
N SER A 119 14.27 27.34 -15.93
CA SER A 119 15.19 27.16 -17.05
C SER A 119 16.62 26.91 -16.59
N THR A 120 17.38 26.13 -17.31
CA THR A 120 18.77 25.72 -16.99
C THR A 120 19.67 26.90 -16.58
N ALA A 121 19.53 28.07 -17.24
CA ALA A 121 20.30 29.26 -16.93
C ALA A 121 19.97 29.89 -15.55
N LEU A 122 18.86 29.49 -14.93
CA LEU A 122 18.41 30.00 -13.62
C LEU A 122 18.66 29.01 -12.48
N LEU A 123 19.15 27.80 -12.76
CA LEU A 123 19.45 26.80 -11.73
C LEU A 123 20.54 27.31 -10.78
N GLY A 124 20.29 27.22 -9.48
CA GLY A 124 21.21 27.68 -8.42
C GLY A 124 21.25 29.19 -8.21
N THR A 125 20.25 29.93 -8.71
CA THR A 125 20.18 31.39 -8.57
C THR A 125 19.12 31.86 -7.58
N ASP A 126 18.43 30.93 -6.89
CA ASP A 126 17.27 31.24 -6.05
C ASP A 126 16.13 31.90 -6.84
N ALA A 127 15.94 31.49 -8.09
CA ALA A 127 14.89 31.99 -8.96
C ALA A 127 13.50 31.70 -8.38
N PHE A 128 12.48 32.45 -8.82
CA PHE A 128 11.11 32.27 -8.36
C PHE A 128 10.63 30.84 -8.57
N GLN A 129 10.19 30.20 -7.50
CA GLN A 129 9.77 28.80 -7.44
C GLN A 129 10.85 27.78 -7.86
N GLU A 130 12.12 28.12 -7.73
CA GLU A 130 13.20 27.14 -7.79
C GLU A 130 13.24 26.33 -6.49
N ALA A 131 13.45 25.03 -6.60
CA ALA A 131 13.76 24.12 -5.50
C ALA A 131 14.65 23.00 -6.00
N ASP A 132 15.66 22.62 -5.21
CA ASP A 132 16.47 21.42 -5.48
C ASP A 132 15.66 20.15 -5.12
N ILE A 133 14.65 19.87 -5.93
CA ILE A 133 13.77 18.72 -5.69
C ILE A 133 14.52 17.39 -5.87
N VAL A 134 15.53 17.32 -6.72
CA VAL A 134 16.38 16.13 -6.90
C VAL A 134 17.13 15.83 -5.61
N GLY A 135 17.78 16.85 -5.01
CA GLY A 135 18.45 16.69 -3.71
C GLY A 135 17.49 16.33 -2.59
N MET A 136 16.31 16.96 -2.53
CA MET A 136 15.29 16.68 -1.51
C MET A 136 14.71 15.26 -1.65
N ALA A 137 14.52 14.76 -2.86
CA ALA A 137 13.95 13.44 -3.11
C ALA A 137 14.97 12.30 -3.01
N MET A 138 16.27 12.58 -3.06
CA MET A 138 17.35 11.57 -3.09
C MET A 138 17.21 10.48 -2.01
N PRO A 139 16.98 10.77 -0.73
CA PRO A 139 16.90 9.75 0.32
C PRO A 139 15.56 8.99 0.34
N ILE A 140 14.55 9.44 -0.39
CA ILE A 140 13.19 8.91 -0.36
C ILE A 140 12.71 8.41 -1.72
N SER A 141 13.59 8.35 -2.72
CA SER A 141 13.28 7.85 -4.05
C SER A 141 14.29 6.77 -4.46
N LYS A 142 13.89 5.97 -5.41
CA LYS A 142 14.74 4.93 -5.98
C LYS A 142 15.79 5.52 -6.92
N HIS A 143 15.40 6.57 -7.66
CA HIS A 143 16.26 7.34 -8.53
C HIS A 143 15.64 8.71 -8.85
N SER A 144 16.47 9.65 -9.30
CA SER A 144 16.02 10.96 -9.76
C SER A 144 16.79 11.38 -11.02
N PHE A 145 16.07 11.92 -11.99
CA PHE A 145 16.62 12.49 -13.21
C PHE A 145 16.41 14.00 -13.22
N MET A 146 17.45 14.75 -13.59
CA MET A 146 17.37 16.17 -13.98
C MET A 146 17.56 16.25 -15.50
N ILE A 147 16.55 16.72 -16.21
CA ILE A 147 16.57 16.81 -17.67
C ILE A 147 16.71 18.28 -18.09
N THR A 148 17.83 18.59 -18.73
CA THR A 148 18.16 19.93 -19.22
C THR A 148 18.20 20.03 -20.77
N ASP A 149 18.12 18.86 -21.46
CA ASP A 149 18.06 18.78 -22.93
C ASP A 149 16.81 17.97 -23.34
N ALA A 150 16.06 18.52 -24.30
CA ALA A 150 14.87 17.86 -24.84
C ALA A 150 15.17 16.45 -25.42
N GLN A 151 16.35 16.22 -25.98
CA GLN A 151 16.75 14.94 -26.58
C GLN A 151 16.81 13.80 -25.55
N ASP A 152 17.05 14.10 -24.27
CA ASP A 152 17.15 13.11 -23.19
C ASP A 152 15.78 12.63 -22.68
N ILE A 153 14.69 13.33 -23.00
CA ILE A 153 13.35 13.10 -22.44
C ILE A 153 12.86 11.65 -22.66
N PRO A 154 12.85 11.10 -23.89
CA PRO A 154 12.30 9.76 -24.11
C PRO A 154 13.07 8.67 -23.36
N ARG A 155 14.41 8.78 -23.36
CA ARG A 155 15.28 7.82 -22.67
C ARG A 155 15.10 7.92 -21.14
N ALA A 156 15.11 9.12 -20.61
CA ALA A 156 15.01 9.32 -19.15
C ALA A 156 13.63 8.89 -18.61
N LEU A 157 12.55 9.18 -19.32
CA LEU A 157 11.22 8.70 -18.93
C LEU A 157 11.12 7.17 -19.00
N ALA A 158 11.57 6.55 -20.09
CA ALA A 158 11.56 5.09 -20.20
C ALA A 158 12.43 4.43 -19.12
N ALA A 159 13.60 4.99 -18.84
CA ALA A 159 14.47 4.57 -17.75
C ALA A 159 13.78 4.71 -16.38
N ALA A 160 13.06 5.82 -16.15
CA ALA A 160 12.30 6.04 -14.92
C ALA A 160 11.23 4.96 -14.71
N PHE A 161 10.46 4.62 -15.73
CA PHE A 161 9.46 3.54 -15.66
C PHE A 161 10.11 2.17 -15.42
N HIS A 162 11.20 1.88 -16.10
CA HIS A 162 11.95 0.63 -15.92
C HIS A 162 12.48 0.50 -14.50
N ILE A 163 13.12 1.55 -13.97
CA ILE A 163 13.66 1.57 -12.61
C ILE A 163 12.52 1.47 -11.59
N ALA A 164 11.42 2.22 -11.78
CA ALA A 164 10.29 2.22 -10.85
C ALA A 164 9.65 0.83 -10.70
N SER A 165 9.56 0.05 -11.78
CA SER A 165 8.79 -1.20 -11.84
C SER A 165 9.61 -2.48 -11.68
N THR A 166 10.95 -2.43 -11.74
CA THR A 166 11.81 -3.62 -11.69
C THR A 166 12.63 -3.72 -10.40
N GLY A 167 13.13 -4.91 -10.06
CA GLY A 167 13.72 -5.16 -8.76
C GLY A 167 12.71 -4.89 -7.65
N ARG A 168 13.13 -4.31 -6.52
CA ARG A 168 12.18 -3.75 -5.55
C ARG A 168 11.52 -2.51 -6.18
N PRO A 169 10.20 -2.50 -6.42
CA PRO A 169 9.54 -1.33 -6.99
C PRO A 169 9.66 -0.09 -6.10
N GLY A 170 9.53 1.09 -6.68
CA GLY A 170 9.61 2.33 -5.91
C GLY A 170 9.50 3.58 -6.77
N PRO A 171 9.47 4.77 -6.16
CA PRO A 171 9.30 6.02 -6.85
C PRO A 171 10.57 6.48 -7.57
N VAL A 172 10.37 7.09 -8.74
CA VAL A 172 11.41 7.78 -9.51
C VAL A 172 10.93 9.19 -9.83
N LEU A 173 11.78 10.17 -9.54
CA LEU A 173 11.54 11.57 -9.87
C LEU A 173 12.15 11.90 -11.24
N VAL A 174 11.41 12.63 -12.07
CA VAL A 174 11.89 13.17 -13.34
C VAL A 174 11.63 14.68 -13.35
N ASP A 175 12.67 15.45 -13.10
CA ASP A 175 12.61 16.91 -13.03
C ASP A 175 13.07 17.51 -14.36
N VAL A 176 12.20 18.29 -15.03
CA VAL A 176 12.42 18.75 -16.41
C VAL A 176 12.47 20.27 -16.47
N THR A 177 13.60 20.83 -16.88
CA THR A 177 13.74 22.29 -17.01
C THR A 177 12.81 22.85 -18.07
N LYS A 178 12.42 24.13 -17.90
CA LYS A 178 11.47 24.79 -18.81
C LYS A 178 12.01 24.91 -20.23
N ASP A 179 13.30 25.17 -20.40
CA ASP A 179 13.96 25.23 -21.70
C ASP A 179 14.05 23.85 -22.37
N ALA A 180 14.26 22.77 -21.65
CA ALA A 180 14.14 21.42 -22.19
C ALA A 180 12.71 21.13 -22.68
N GLN A 181 11.68 21.56 -21.94
CA GLN A 181 10.30 21.37 -22.35
C GLN A 181 9.94 22.10 -23.66
N VAL A 182 10.44 23.33 -23.86
CA VAL A 182 10.15 24.12 -25.07
C VAL A 182 11.17 23.89 -26.18
N GLY A 183 12.30 23.27 -25.89
CA GLY A 183 13.35 22.93 -26.86
C GLY A 183 12.84 21.98 -27.93
N MET A 184 13.33 22.19 -29.17
CA MET A 184 13.00 21.32 -30.30
C MET A 184 13.89 20.08 -30.31
N MET A 185 13.29 18.93 -30.57
CA MET A 185 13.99 17.65 -30.66
C MET A 185 13.52 16.81 -31.85
N GLU A 186 14.27 15.76 -32.16
CA GLU A 186 13.87 14.69 -33.08
C GLU A 186 13.43 13.46 -32.30
N TYR A 187 12.14 13.19 -32.27
CA TYR A 187 11.57 12.02 -31.65
C TYR A 187 11.64 10.80 -32.56
N ARG A 188 12.18 9.69 -32.06
CA ARG A 188 12.31 8.41 -32.78
C ARG A 188 11.68 7.23 -32.04
N GLY A 189 10.84 7.53 -31.06
CA GLY A 189 10.30 6.52 -30.12
C GLY A 189 11.17 6.32 -28.89
N ILE A 190 10.84 5.29 -28.11
CA ILE A 190 11.59 4.90 -26.93
C ILE A 190 12.85 4.15 -27.37
N PRO A 191 14.07 4.57 -26.95
CA PRO A 191 15.29 3.86 -27.31
C PRO A 191 15.37 2.48 -26.66
N GLU A 192 15.90 1.49 -27.37
CA GLU A 192 16.11 0.14 -26.84
C GLU A 192 17.16 0.11 -25.72
N ASP A 193 18.25 0.86 -25.88
CA ASP A 193 19.27 1.03 -24.85
C ASP A 193 18.92 2.23 -23.96
N LEU A 194 18.55 1.93 -22.72
CA LEU A 194 18.26 2.94 -21.69
C LEU A 194 19.53 3.45 -20.98
N GLU A 195 20.71 2.96 -21.34
CA GLU A 195 22.00 3.33 -20.75
C GLU A 195 22.08 3.14 -19.22
N LEU A 196 21.36 2.15 -18.69
CA LEU A 196 21.29 1.86 -17.25
C LEU A 196 22.47 0.97 -16.80
N ARG A 197 23.70 1.48 -16.94
CA ARG A 197 24.90 0.75 -16.54
C ARG A 197 24.89 0.47 -15.05
N GLY A 198 25.08 -0.82 -14.67
CA GLY A 198 25.10 -1.25 -13.26
C GLY A 198 23.73 -1.48 -12.63
N TYR A 199 22.62 -1.22 -13.32
CA TYR A 199 21.29 -1.57 -12.86
C TYR A 199 20.86 -2.92 -13.46
N THR A 200 21.04 -3.99 -12.69
CA THR A 200 20.71 -5.36 -13.12
C THR A 200 19.99 -6.08 -11.97
N PRO A 201 18.66 -5.96 -11.88
CA PRO A 201 17.88 -6.64 -10.85
C PRO A 201 18.05 -8.16 -10.93
N VAL A 202 18.26 -8.81 -9.78
CA VAL A 202 18.33 -10.27 -9.69
C VAL A 202 16.92 -10.83 -9.71
N THR A 203 16.61 -11.65 -10.70
CA THR A 203 15.28 -12.25 -10.86
C THR A 203 15.22 -13.69 -10.38
N ARG A 204 16.28 -14.47 -10.53
CA ARG A 204 16.31 -15.90 -10.16
C ARG A 204 17.14 -16.13 -8.91
N GLY A 205 16.59 -16.90 -7.98
CA GLY A 205 17.30 -17.37 -6.80
C GLY A 205 18.43 -18.33 -7.16
N HIS A 206 19.41 -18.44 -6.27
CA HIS A 206 20.50 -19.40 -6.47
C HIS A 206 20.02 -20.82 -6.11
N SER A 207 20.14 -21.78 -7.02
CA SER A 207 19.60 -23.15 -6.90
C SER A 207 20.03 -23.89 -5.61
N LYS A 208 21.28 -23.72 -5.15
CA LYS A 208 21.72 -24.30 -3.86
C LYS A 208 20.94 -23.77 -2.67
N GLN A 209 20.58 -22.48 -2.66
CA GLN A 209 19.81 -21.87 -1.59
C GLN A 209 18.36 -22.32 -1.64
N ILE A 210 17.79 -22.50 -2.83
CA ILE A 210 16.43 -23.04 -3.01
C ILE A 210 16.38 -24.50 -2.53
N HIS A 211 17.39 -25.30 -2.84
CA HIS A 211 17.49 -26.66 -2.34
C HIS A 211 17.68 -26.73 -0.81
N GLU A 212 18.49 -25.83 -0.23
CA GLU A 212 18.64 -25.71 1.23
C GLU A 212 17.31 -25.28 1.90
N ALA A 213 16.55 -24.37 1.27
CA ALA A 213 15.24 -24.00 1.75
C ALA A 213 14.26 -25.20 1.75
N ALA A 214 14.25 -26.00 0.70
CA ALA A 214 13.43 -27.21 0.65
C ALA A 214 13.78 -28.17 1.80
N LYS A 215 15.07 -28.37 2.08
CA LYS A 215 15.53 -29.20 3.19
C LYS A 215 15.08 -28.66 4.55
N PHE A 216 15.22 -27.36 4.81
CA PHE A 216 14.73 -26.75 6.05
C PHE A 216 13.23 -26.91 6.24
N ILE A 217 12.45 -26.82 5.15
CA ILE A 217 11.01 -27.02 5.18
C ILE A 217 10.66 -28.46 5.57
N THR A 218 11.35 -29.46 5.01
CA THR A 218 11.08 -30.89 5.32
C THR A 218 11.50 -31.28 6.73
N GLU A 219 12.46 -30.61 7.31
CA GLU A 219 12.95 -30.87 8.69
C GLU A 219 12.14 -30.13 9.77
N SER A 220 11.30 -29.13 9.38
CA SER A 220 10.55 -28.30 10.31
C SER A 220 9.31 -29.02 10.85
N LYS A 221 8.98 -28.75 12.12
CA LYS A 221 7.75 -29.26 12.78
C LYS A 221 6.69 -28.17 12.96
N ARG A 222 7.12 -26.90 12.99
CA ARG A 222 6.25 -25.74 13.24
C ARG A 222 6.56 -24.62 12.24
N PRO A 223 6.53 -24.92 10.92
CA PRO A 223 6.78 -23.89 9.91
C PRO A 223 5.63 -22.87 9.86
N VAL A 224 5.94 -21.64 9.50
CA VAL A 224 4.97 -20.55 9.25
C VAL A 224 5.38 -19.80 8.01
N PHE A 225 4.44 -19.56 7.11
CA PHE A 225 4.62 -18.60 6.03
C PHE A 225 4.39 -17.19 6.54
N TYR A 226 5.44 -16.37 6.49
CA TYR A 226 5.38 -14.94 6.79
C TYR A 226 5.41 -14.15 5.49
N VAL A 227 4.23 -13.67 5.06
CA VAL A 227 4.00 -13.11 3.74
C VAL A 227 3.94 -11.59 3.81
N GLY A 228 4.82 -10.94 3.07
CA GLY A 228 4.87 -9.48 2.95
C GLY A 228 4.33 -8.95 1.61
N GLY A 229 4.24 -7.62 1.51
CA GLY A 229 3.78 -6.91 0.32
C GLY A 229 4.61 -7.23 -0.94
N GLY A 230 5.85 -7.72 -0.79
CA GLY A 230 6.70 -8.15 -1.91
C GLY A 230 6.07 -9.26 -2.74
N LEU A 231 5.32 -10.19 -2.12
CA LEU A 231 4.59 -11.22 -2.84
C LEU A 231 3.53 -10.61 -3.78
N VAL A 232 2.76 -9.65 -3.27
CA VAL A 232 1.73 -8.94 -4.05
C VAL A 232 2.35 -8.12 -5.19
N ARG A 233 3.49 -7.46 -4.92
CA ARG A 233 4.22 -6.67 -5.94
C ARG A 233 4.80 -7.56 -7.04
N ALA A 234 5.31 -8.73 -6.69
CA ALA A 234 5.79 -9.73 -7.64
C ALA A 234 4.67 -10.33 -8.52
N GLY A 235 3.40 -10.21 -8.09
CA GLY A 235 2.26 -10.87 -8.73
C GLY A 235 2.35 -12.40 -8.64
N ALA A 236 2.85 -12.92 -7.50
CA ALA A 236 3.16 -14.33 -7.29
C ALA A 236 2.19 -15.02 -6.31
N SER A 237 0.97 -14.48 -6.12
CA SER A 237 -0.01 -15.03 -5.18
C SER A 237 -0.52 -16.42 -5.59
N GLU A 238 -0.66 -16.69 -6.89
CA GLU A 238 -1.08 -18.00 -7.39
C GLU A 238 0.01 -19.07 -7.15
N GLU A 239 1.27 -18.72 -7.43
CA GLU A 239 2.42 -19.57 -7.17
C GLU A 239 2.57 -19.85 -5.68
N PHE A 240 2.37 -18.83 -4.85
CA PHE A 240 2.37 -18.99 -3.40
C PHE A 240 1.25 -19.90 -2.92
N HIS A 241 0.03 -19.73 -3.43
CA HIS A 241 -1.10 -20.58 -3.04
C HIS A 241 -0.81 -22.07 -3.32
N LYS A 242 -0.19 -22.40 -4.46
CA LYS A 242 0.24 -23.78 -4.77
C LYS A 242 1.25 -24.30 -3.74
N LEU A 243 2.26 -23.51 -3.40
CA LEU A 243 3.27 -23.87 -2.41
C LEU A 243 2.66 -24.05 -1.02
N ALA A 244 1.80 -23.11 -0.59
CA ALA A 244 1.15 -23.15 0.70
C ALA A 244 0.26 -24.39 0.86
N LYS A 245 -0.48 -24.77 -0.19
CA LYS A 245 -1.30 -25.99 -0.21
C LYS A 245 -0.46 -27.27 -0.23
N LEU A 246 0.69 -27.27 -0.89
CA LEU A 246 1.58 -28.42 -0.91
C LEU A 246 2.17 -28.71 0.48
N ILE A 247 2.59 -27.69 1.21
CA ILE A 247 3.22 -27.84 2.53
C ILE A 247 2.16 -27.96 3.65
N GLY A 248 1.04 -27.26 3.52
CA GLY A 248 -0.03 -27.24 4.52
C GLY A 248 0.28 -26.40 5.77
N ALA A 249 1.32 -25.57 5.75
CA ALA A 249 1.73 -24.72 6.86
C ALA A 249 0.79 -23.51 7.05
N PRO A 250 0.66 -22.97 8.27
CA PRO A 250 -0.09 -21.75 8.52
C PRO A 250 0.50 -20.54 7.78
N VAL A 251 -0.38 -19.63 7.37
CA VAL A 251 -0.05 -18.41 6.64
C VAL A 251 -0.40 -17.20 7.50
N VAL A 252 0.52 -16.26 7.61
CA VAL A 252 0.28 -14.93 8.18
C VAL A 252 0.65 -13.87 7.16
N THR A 253 -0.22 -12.86 6.97
CA THR A 253 -0.07 -11.83 5.95
C THR A 253 0.11 -10.47 6.60
N THR A 254 1.17 -9.73 6.24
CA THR A 254 1.32 -8.35 6.70
C THR A 254 0.23 -7.45 6.13
N LEU A 255 0.06 -6.24 6.67
CA LEU A 255 -0.94 -5.27 6.22
C LEU A 255 -0.93 -5.06 4.69
N ASN A 256 0.25 -4.96 4.06
CA ASN A 256 0.40 -4.82 2.60
C ASN A 256 0.26 -6.15 1.82
N ALA A 257 0.03 -7.26 2.52
CA ALA A 257 -0.16 -8.57 1.92
C ALA A 257 -1.56 -9.15 2.17
N ILE A 258 -2.46 -8.41 2.82
CA ILE A 258 -3.86 -8.80 2.99
C ILE A 258 -4.47 -9.11 1.61
N GLY A 259 -5.14 -10.27 1.49
CA GLY A 259 -5.67 -10.80 0.24
C GLY A 259 -4.66 -11.54 -0.65
N ALA A 260 -3.36 -11.55 -0.32
CA ALA A 260 -2.37 -12.39 -1.01
C ALA A 260 -2.64 -13.89 -0.82
N PHE A 261 -3.32 -14.23 0.25
CA PHE A 261 -3.88 -15.53 0.56
C PHE A 261 -5.31 -15.31 1.06
N PRO A 262 -6.31 -16.09 0.59
CA PRO A 262 -7.71 -15.84 0.92
C PRO A 262 -8.00 -15.88 2.42
N ASP A 263 -8.78 -14.94 2.93
CA ASP A 263 -9.17 -14.94 4.35
C ASP A 263 -10.13 -16.08 4.70
N SER A 264 -10.88 -16.58 3.72
CA SER A 264 -11.75 -17.77 3.87
C SER A 264 -10.98 -19.07 4.01
N ASP A 265 -9.69 -19.09 3.67
CA ASP A 265 -8.88 -20.29 3.75
C ASP A 265 -8.45 -20.59 5.20
N PRO A 266 -8.70 -21.81 5.74
CA PRO A 266 -8.38 -22.15 7.11
C PRO A 266 -6.87 -22.09 7.45
N GLN A 267 -5.98 -22.08 6.45
CA GLN A 267 -4.54 -21.88 6.67
C GLN A 267 -4.22 -20.42 7.01
N ASN A 268 -5.09 -19.46 6.67
CA ASN A 268 -4.89 -18.04 7.00
C ASN A 268 -5.17 -17.82 8.48
N LEU A 269 -4.15 -17.32 9.21
CA LEU A 269 -4.26 -16.94 10.62
C LEU A 269 -4.48 -15.42 10.81
N GLY A 270 -4.48 -14.66 9.73
CA GLY A 270 -4.64 -13.21 9.73
C GLY A 270 -3.33 -12.44 9.80
N MET A 271 -3.42 -11.18 10.20
CA MET A 271 -2.30 -10.26 10.27
C MET A 271 -1.48 -10.48 11.55
N PRO A 272 -0.12 -10.50 11.47
CA PRO A 272 0.76 -10.53 12.63
C PRO A 272 1.08 -9.11 13.14
N GLY A 273 1.75 -9.01 14.29
CA GLY A 273 2.38 -7.80 14.79
C GLY A 273 1.53 -7.04 15.80
N MET A 274 1.77 -5.71 15.91
CA MET A 274 1.23 -4.86 16.99
C MET A 274 -0.29 -5.02 17.17
N HIS A 275 -1.05 -5.02 16.10
CA HIS A 275 -2.49 -5.27 16.10
C HIS A 275 -2.82 -6.58 15.35
N GLY A 276 -1.93 -7.56 15.49
CA GLY A 276 -2.14 -8.88 14.88
C GLY A 276 -3.22 -9.69 15.60
N THR A 277 -3.75 -10.69 14.92
CA THR A 277 -4.61 -11.69 15.57
C THR A 277 -3.78 -12.52 16.55
N VAL A 278 -4.38 -12.96 17.65
CA VAL A 278 -3.68 -13.81 18.63
C VAL A 278 -3.12 -15.08 17.98
N PRO A 279 -3.86 -15.81 17.11
CA PRO A 279 -3.31 -16.99 16.42
C PRO A 279 -2.13 -16.69 15.51
N ALA A 280 -2.14 -15.58 14.77
CA ALA A 280 -1.04 -15.20 13.89
C ALA A 280 0.23 -14.85 14.69
N VAL A 281 0.07 -14.08 15.76
CA VAL A 281 1.19 -13.71 16.65
C VAL A 281 1.76 -14.95 17.35
N ALA A 282 0.92 -15.84 17.87
CA ALA A 282 1.34 -17.07 18.51
C ALA A 282 2.04 -18.02 17.52
N ALA A 283 1.51 -18.17 16.31
CA ALA A 283 2.12 -19.00 15.29
C ALA A 283 3.55 -18.55 14.96
N MET A 284 3.75 -17.24 14.75
CA MET A 284 5.09 -16.70 14.51
C MET A 284 6.01 -16.89 15.71
N GLN A 285 5.51 -16.61 16.91
CA GLN A 285 6.33 -16.64 18.14
C GLN A 285 6.78 -18.04 18.53
N LYS A 286 5.96 -19.08 18.24
CA LYS A 286 6.23 -20.49 18.58
C LYS A 286 6.82 -21.30 17.40
N SER A 287 7.01 -20.68 16.24
CA SER A 287 7.55 -21.34 15.06
C SER A 287 8.98 -21.83 15.26
N ASP A 288 9.37 -22.91 14.60
CA ASP A 288 10.76 -23.36 14.44
C ASP A 288 11.34 -22.98 13.07
N LEU A 289 10.46 -22.51 12.14
CA LEU A 289 10.86 -22.05 10.82
C LEU A 289 9.93 -20.94 10.32
N LEU A 290 10.48 -19.76 10.05
CA LEU A 290 9.81 -18.69 9.32
C LEU A 290 10.19 -18.76 7.84
N ILE A 291 9.20 -19.00 6.97
CA ILE A 291 9.35 -18.93 5.52
C ILE A 291 8.90 -17.52 5.10
N THR A 292 9.87 -16.60 5.02
CA THR A 292 9.61 -15.18 4.81
C THR A 292 9.61 -14.84 3.33
N LEU A 293 8.48 -14.34 2.82
CA LEU A 293 8.24 -14.09 1.41
C LEU A 293 8.00 -12.59 1.17
N GLY A 294 9.03 -11.86 0.74
CA GLY A 294 8.93 -10.43 0.44
C GLY A 294 8.47 -9.59 1.62
N ALA A 295 8.97 -9.90 2.83
CA ALA A 295 8.67 -9.18 4.06
C ALA A 295 9.99 -8.73 4.73
N ARG A 296 10.01 -7.50 5.26
CA ARG A 296 11.23 -6.83 5.75
C ARG A 296 11.46 -6.91 7.26
N PHE A 297 10.72 -7.69 8.00
CA PHE A 297 10.76 -7.77 9.45
C PHE A 297 10.57 -6.40 10.14
N ASP A 298 9.49 -5.72 9.75
CA ASP A 298 9.09 -4.43 10.28
C ASP A 298 8.94 -4.45 11.82
N ASP A 299 9.30 -3.36 12.50
CA ASP A 299 9.24 -3.25 13.96
C ASP A 299 7.80 -3.39 14.51
N ARG A 300 6.79 -3.06 13.70
CA ARG A 300 5.38 -3.28 14.06
C ARG A 300 5.00 -4.76 14.08
N VAL A 301 5.74 -5.61 13.37
CA VAL A 301 5.55 -7.06 13.38
C VAL A 301 6.45 -7.74 14.42
N THR A 302 7.71 -7.35 14.49
CA THR A 302 8.67 -8.04 15.36
C THR A 302 8.52 -7.69 16.84
N GLY A 303 7.97 -6.51 17.15
CA GLY A 303 7.99 -6.02 18.52
C GLY A 303 9.41 -5.97 19.08
N LYS A 304 9.65 -6.51 20.27
CA LYS A 304 10.99 -6.65 20.84
C LYS A 304 11.79 -7.73 20.09
N LEU A 305 12.72 -7.31 19.25
CA LEU A 305 13.45 -8.16 18.32
C LEU A 305 14.19 -9.33 19.00
N ASP A 306 14.81 -9.12 20.16
CA ASP A 306 15.59 -10.15 20.87
C ASP A 306 14.74 -11.36 21.32
N SER A 307 13.43 -11.18 21.43
CA SER A 307 12.49 -12.22 21.82
C SER A 307 11.52 -12.61 20.71
N PHE A 308 11.70 -12.09 19.51
CA PHE A 308 10.85 -12.40 18.35
C PHE A 308 11.20 -13.77 17.77
N ALA A 309 10.24 -14.70 17.79
CA ALA A 309 10.38 -16.06 17.25
C ALA A 309 11.74 -16.70 17.62
N PRO A 310 12.05 -16.88 18.92
CA PRO A 310 13.40 -17.18 19.38
C PRO A 310 13.92 -18.53 18.89
N GLU A 311 13.03 -19.50 18.67
CA GLU A 311 13.36 -20.85 18.20
C GLU A 311 13.44 -20.96 16.67
N ALA A 312 12.94 -19.93 15.94
CA ALA A 312 12.78 -20.02 14.50
C ALA A 312 14.09 -19.82 13.74
N LYS A 313 14.41 -20.74 12.85
CA LYS A 313 15.25 -20.50 11.68
C LYS A 313 14.50 -19.66 10.65
N VAL A 314 15.22 -18.99 9.76
CA VAL A 314 14.62 -18.07 8.80
C VAL A 314 15.08 -18.40 7.38
N ILE A 315 14.13 -18.77 6.52
CA ILE A 315 14.27 -18.67 5.07
C ILE A 315 13.78 -17.28 4.68
N HIS A 316 14.64 -16.45 4.08
CA HIS A 316 14.27 -15.10 3.65
C HIS A 316 14.43 -14.95 2.14
N ILE A 317 13.30 -14.84 1.46
CA ILE A 317 13.24 -14.64 0.00
C ILE A 317 12.81 -13.21 -0.28
N ASP A 318 13.70 -12.43 -0.87
CA ASP A 318 13.43 -11.03 -1.24
C ASP A 318 14.16 -10.68 -2.54
N VAL A 319 13.57 -9.78 -3.32
CA VAL A 319 14.18 -9.26 -4.54
C VAL A 319 15.27 -8.23 -4.23
N ASP A 320 15.19 -7.59 -3.06
CA ASP A 320 16.14 -6.58 -2.59
C ASP A 320 17.21 -7.23 -1.70
N PRO A 321 18.47 -7.34 -2.18
CA PRO A 321 19.55 -7.91 -1.37
C PRO A 321 19.83 -7.12 -0.09
N ALA A 322 19.43 -5.83 -0.03
CA ALA A 322 19.64 -4.99 1.14
C ALA A 322 18.68 -5.32 2.30
N GLU A 323 17.58 -6.00 2.05
CA GLU A 323 16.65 -6.44 3.11
C GLU A 323 17.10 -7.76 3.75
N ILE A 324 17.86 -8.58 3.04
CA ILE A 324 18.33 -9.87 3.56
C ILE A 324 19.25 -9.68 4.78
N SER A 325 18.87 -10.28 5.90
CA SER A 325 19.60 -10.21 7.18
C SER A 325 19.76 -8.80 7.76
N LYS A 326 19.00 -7.83 7.31
CA LYS A 326 19.04 -6.44 7.78
C LYS A 326 18.54 -6.30 9.23
N ILE A 327 17.43 -6.94 9.55
CA ILE A 327 16.79 -6.91 10.88
C ILE A 327 16.91 -8.25 11.58
N ARG A 328 16.51 -9.34 10.93
CA ARG A 328 16.61 -10.71 11.41
C ARG A 328 17.60 -11.48 10.53
N PHE A 329 18.54 -12.19 11.14
CA PHE A 329 19.47 -13.04 10.40
C PHE A 329 18.70 -14.12 9.62
N ALA A 330 19.07 -14.32 8.35
CA ALA A 330 18.51 -15.35 7.49
C ALA A 330 19.45 -16.57 7.47
N ASP A 331 18.94 -17.72 7.92
CA ASP A 331 19.67 -18.99 7.84
C ASP A 331 19.79 -19.43 6.37
N VAL A 332 18.75 -19.22 5.60
CA VAL A 332 18.73 -19.45 4.14
C VAL A 332 18.32 -18.16 3.43
N PRO A 333 19.32 -17.34 3.00
CA PRO A 333 19.05 -16.12 2.22
C PRO A 333 18.83 -16.46 0.75
N ILE A 334 17.73 -15.97 0.15
CA ILE A 334 17.46 -16.13 -1.28
C ILE A 334 17.15 -14.77 -1.89
N VAL A 335 18.10 -14.21 -2.64
CA VAL A 335 17.86 -13.01 -3.45
C VAL A 335 17.24 -13.42 -4.77
N GLY A 336 16.01 -13.02 -5.03
CA GLY A 336 15.29 -13.37 -6.26
C GLY A 336 13.84 -12.91 -6.22
N ASP A 337 13.24 -12.83 -7.41
CA ASP A 337 11.82 -12.52 -7.58
C ASP A 337 10.99 -13.77 -7.25
N LEU A 338 10.03 -13.61 -6.35
CA LEU A 338 9.12 -14.67 -5.90
C LEU A 338 8.39 -15.37 -7.04
N LYS A 339 8.12 -14.66 -8.13
CA LYS A 339 7.48 -15.23 -9.33
C LYS A 339 8.29 -16.37 -9.97
N TYR A 340 9.61 -16.36 -9.80
CA TYR A 340 10.50 -17.41 -10.33
C TYR A 340 10.95 -18.37 -9.23
N VAL A 341 11.16 -17.89 -8.00
CA VAL A 341 11.65 -18.72 -6.89
C VAL A 341 10.58 -19.69 -6.39
N LEU A 342 9.30 -19.24 -6.27
CA LEU A 342 8.25 -20.11 -5.73
C LEU A 342 7.93 -21.32 -6.61
N PRO A 343 7.82 -21.23 -7.96
CA PRO A 343 7.65 -22.38 -8.80
C PRO A 343 8.80 -23.39 -8.68
N GLU A 344 10.06 -22.91 -8.67
CA GLU A 344 11.24 -23.79 -8.54
C GLU A 344 11.26 -24.52 -7.18
N LEU A 345 10.94 -23.82 -6.10
CA LEU A 345 10.82 -24.43 -4.76
C LEU A 345 9.65 -25.43 -4.69
N THR A 346 8.51 -25.12 -5.30
CA THR A 346 7.34 -26.00 -5.34
C THR A 346 7.65 -27.27 -6.13
N ASP A 347 8.29 -27.15 -7.28
CA ASP A 347 8.69 -28.28 -8.12
C ASP A 347 9.64 -29.20 -7.35
N LEU A 348 10.67 -28.64 -6.71
CA LEU A 348 11.63 -29.38 -5.90
C LEU A 348 10.96 -30.16 -4.75
N LEU A 349 10.05 -29.52 -4.00
CA LEU A 349 9.32 -30.13 -2.90
C LEU A 349 8.34 -31.22 -3.37
N SER A 350 7.73 -31.07 -4.54
CA SER A 350 6.79 -32.04 -5.09
C SER A 350 7.46 -33.22 -5.81
N THR A 351 8.76 -33.14 -6.09
CA THR A 351 9.52 -34.19 -6.78
C THR A 351 10.57 -34.83 -5.88
N GLU A 352 11.67 -34.15 -5.63
CA GLU A 352 12.81 -34.69 -4.89
C GLU A 352 12.50 -34.93 -3.40
N PHE A 353 11.68 -34.06 -2.80
CA PHE A 353 11.33 -34.11 -1.38
C PHE A 353 9.88 -34.57 -1.10
N ALA A 354 9.16 -35.11 -2.08
CA ALA A 354 7.75 -35.43 -1.98
C ALA A 354 7.40 -36.35 -0.79
N ASP A 355 8.24 -37.34 -0.52
CA ASP A 355 8.07 -38.30 0.60
C ASP A 355 8.56 -37.78 1.95
N GLN A 356 9.10 -36.55 1.99
CA GLN A 356 9.71 -35.94 3.18
C GLN A 356 8.91 -34.72 3.69
N LEU A 357 7.77 -34.41 3.11
CA LEU A 357 6.95 -33.28 3.54
C LEU A 357 6.56 -33.42 5.03
N PRO A 358 6.56 -32.31 5.80
CA PRO A 358 6.34 -32.38 7.24
C PRO A 358 4.88 -32.77 7.58
N ASN A 359 4.73 -33.57 8.64
CA ASN A 359 3.42 -33.79 9.24
C ASN A 359 3.12 -32.68 10.25
N LEU A 360 2.16 -31.81 9.95
CA LEU A 360 1.84 -30.63 10.74
C LEU A 360 0.59 -30.82 11.64
N THR A 361 0.13 -32.07 11.86
CA THR A 361 -1.07 -32.34 12.64
C THR A 361 -0.99 -31.79 14.08
N GLU A 362 0.13 -32.02 14.78
CA GLU A 362 0.32 -31.51 16.15
C GLU A 362 0.38 -29.98 16.18
N TRP A 363 1.06 -29.37 15.20
CA TRP A 363 1.15 -27.93 15.07
C TRP A 363 -0.22 -27.30 14.86
N TRP A 364 -1.03 -27.86 13.96
CA TRP A 364 -2.40 -27.39 13.74
C TRP A 364 -3.32 -27.60 14.94
N ASN A 365 -3.16 -28.69 15.70
CA ASN A 365 -3.92 -28.90 16.93
C ASN A 365 -3.65 -27.80 17.93
N GLU A 366 -2.38 -27.42 18.14
CA GLU A 366 -1.97 -26.32 19.03
C GLU A 366 -2.57 -24.99 18.58
N LEU A 367 -2.42 -24.64 17.30
CA LEU A 367 -2.93 -23.37 16.76
C LEU A 367 -4.46 -23.28 16.77
N ASN A 368 -5.15 -24.40 16.54
CA ASN A 368 -6.62 -24.45 16.58
C ASN A 368 -7.16 -24.25 18.01
N VAL A 369 -6.46 -24.71 19.03
CA VAL A 369 -6.80 -24.39 20.43
C VAL A 369 -6.71 -22.88 20.66
N ILE A 370 -5.59 -22.26 20.26
CA ILE A 370 -5.39 -20.80 20.39
C ILE A 370 -6.48 -20.03 19.61
N ARG A 371 -6.77 -20.44 18.37
CA ARG A 371 -7.81 -19.82 17.54
C ARG A 371 -9.19 -19.89 18.19
N LYS A 372 -9.50 -21.02 18.84
CA LYS A 372 -10.78 -21.22 19.52
C LYS A 372 -10.89 -20.41 20.79
N ASP A 373 -9.81 -20.35 21.56
CA ASP A 373 -9.80 -19.68 22.88
C ASP A 373 -9.71 -18.15 22.76
N TYR A 374 -9.08 -17.67 21.69
CA TYR A 374 -8.87 -16.22 21.45
C TYR A 374 -9.34 -15.81 20.03
N PRO A 375 -10.63 -15.96 19.73
CA PRO A 375 -11.18 -15.50 18.45
C PRO A 375 -11.10 -13.99 18.37
N LEU A 376 -10.96 -13.48 17.16
CA LEU A 376 -11.13 -12.04 16.92
C LEU A 376 -12.60 -11.68 17.20
N GLY A 377 -12.80 -10.63 17.99
CA GLY A 377 -14.13 -10.18 18.38
C GLY A 377 -14.09 -8.81 19.04
N TYR A 378 -15.24 -8.23 19.28
CA TYR A 378 -15.40 -6.93 19.94
C TYR A 378 -16.63 -6.91 20.84
N GLU A 379 -16.63 -5.99 21.80
CA GLU A 379 -17.78 -5.72 22.65
C GLU A 379 -18.53 -4.49 22.12
N LYS A 380 -19.85 -4.58 22.06
CA LYS A 380 -20.66 -3.42 21.64
C LYS A 380 -20.53 -2.30 22.65
N PRO A 381 -20.35 -1.05 22.20
CA PRO A 381 -20.36 0.11 23.09
C PRO A 381 -21.68 0.21 23.87
N ASN A 382 -21.59 0.73 25.09
CA ASN A 382 -22.74 0.94 25.96
C ASN A 382 -23.19 2.43 26.04
N ASP A 383 -22.60 3.29 25.20
CA ASP A 383 -22.88 4.72 25.11
C ASP A 383 -23.98 5.07 24.09
N GLY A 384 -24.53 4.06 23.41
CA GLY A 384 -25.60 4.21 22.42
C GLY A 384 -25.11 4.65 21.03
N LEU A 385 -23.79 4.75 20.82
CA LEU A 385 -23.16 5.05 19.53
C LEU A 385 -22.81 3.76 18.77
N GLY A 386 -22.46 3.89 17.49
CA GLY A 386 -22.08 2.77 16.66
C GLY A 386 -20.78 2.08 17.06
N SER A 387 -20.67 0.78 16.75
CA SER A 387 -19.43 0.00 16.90
C SER A 387 -18.61 0.15 15.60
N PRO A 388 -17.37 0.67 15.65
CA PRO A 388 -16.56 0.79 14.45
C PRO A 388 -16.29 -0.56 13.79
N GLU A 389 -16.08 -1.60 14.58
CA GLU A 389 -15.88 -2.98 14.11
C GLU A 389 -17.11 -3.51 13.36
N TYR A 390 -18.31 -3.30 13.92
CA TYR A 390 -19.56 -3.71 13.29
C TYR A 390 -19.78 -3.00 11.95
N VAL A 391 -19.53 -1.70 11.88
CA VAL A 391 -19.63 -0.94 10.63
C VAL A 391 -18.78 -1.57 9.54
N LEU A 392 -17.51 -1.91 9.84
CA LEU A 392 -16.59 -2.46 8.85
C LEU A 392 -16.93 -3.91 8.46
N GLU A 393 -17.33 -4.73 9.42
CA GLU A 393 -17.86 -6.07 9.16
C GLU A 393 -19.06 -6.02 8.21
N ARG A 394 -20.00 -5.07 8.45
CA ARG A 394 -21.17 -4.91 7.60
C ARG A 394 -20.85 -4.37 6.20
N ILE A 395 -19.91 -3.42 6.10
CA ILE A 395 -19.42 -2.95 4.79
C ILE A 395 -18.85 -4.13 3.98
N SER A 396 -18.00 -4.95 4.60
CA SER A 396 -17.44 -6.14 3.96
C SER A 396 -18.53 -7.13 3.52
N ALA A 397 -19.41 -7.51 4.43
CA ALA A 397 -20.44 -8.52 4.18
C ALA A 397 -21.48 -8.09 3.13
N LEU A 398 -21.84 -6.80 3.06
CA LEU A 398 -22.85 -6.29 2.13
C LEU A 398 -22.29 -5.93 0.76
N THR A 399 -20.99 -5.64 0.68
CA THR A 399 -20.34 -5.29 -0.60
C THR A 399 -19.77 -6.51 -1.31
N GLY A 400 -19.22 -7.46 -0.55
CA GLY A 400 -18.63 -8.68 -1.11
C GLY A 400 -17.14 -8.58 -1.42
N PRO A 401 -16.52 -9.69 -1.86
CA PRO A 401 -15.06 -9.82 -1.93
C PRO A 401 -14.41 -9.15 -3.14
N ASP A 402 -15.19 -8.74 -4.13
CA ASP A 402 -14.67 -8.15 -5.39
C ASP A 402 -14.44 -6.63 -5.29
N ALA A 403 -14.79 -6.02 -4.16
CA ALA A 403 -14.59 -4.60 -3.93
C ALA A 403 -13.15 -4.28 -3.54
N TYR A 404 -12.75 -3.05 -3.82
CA TYR A 404 -11.49 -2.48 -3.35
C TYR A 404 -11.74 -1.68 -2.08
N TYR A 405 -10.88 -1.89 -1.08
CA TYR A 405 -10.95 -1.19 0.20
C TYR A 405 -9.65 -0.42 0.41
N VAL A 406 -9.76 0.89 0.50
CA VAL A 406 -8.63 1.80 0.66
C VAL A 406 -8.73 2.46 2.02
N THR A 407 -7.72 2.33 2.86
CA THR A 407 -7.79 2.88 4.22
C THR A 407 -6.92 4.12 4.37
N GLY A 408 -7.40 5.10 5.15
CA GLY A 408 -6.52 6.06 5.80
C GLY A 408 -5.70 5.40 6.90
N VAL A 409 -5.07 6.20 7.77
CA VAL A 409 -4.17 5.71 8.82
C VAL A 409 -4.70 6.05 10.21
N GLY A 410 -4.87 5.02 11.05
CA GLY A 410 -5.39 5.16 12.41
C GLY A 410 -6.08 3.89 12.90
N GLN A 411 -6.99 4.02 13.88
CA GLN A 411 -7.77 2.88 14.39
C GLN A 411 -8.61 2.23 13.29
N HIS A 412 -9.24 3.04 12.43
CA HIS A 412 -10.05 2.58 11.29
C HIS A 412 -9.26 1.69 10.32
N GLN A 413 -7.95 1.94 10.15
CA GLN A 413 -7.05 1.10 9.36
C GLN A 413 -6.91 -0.30 9.98
N MET A 414 -6.68 -0.36 11.28
CA MET A 414 -6.50 -1.63 11.99
C MET A 414 -7.81 -2.41 12.09
N TRP A 415 -8.93 -1.74 12.38
CA TRP A 415 -10.25 -2.38 12.32
C TRP A 415 -10.57 -2.85 10.89
N GLY A 416 -10.20 -2.07 9.86
CA GLY A 416 -10.33 -2.50 8.46
C GLY A 416 -9.55 -3.78 8.17
N ALA A 417 -8.30 -3.86 8.66
CA ALA A 417 -7.47 -5.05 8.52
C ALA A 417 -8.01 -6.29 9.26
N HIS A 418 -8.83 -6.09 10.30
CA HIS A 418 -9.41 -7.18 11.09
C HIS A 418 -10.75 -7.66 10.55
N TYR A 419 -11.63 -6.74 10.13
CA TYR A 419 -13.05 -7.04 9.89
C TYR A 419 -13.48 -6.96 8.43
N ILE A 420 -12.61 -6.50 7.52
CA ILE A 420 -12.86 -6.54 6.08
C ILE A 420 -12.21 -7.78 5.51
N GLN A 421 -13.02 -8.74 5.05
CA GLN A 421 -12.54 -9.96 4.44
C GLN A 421 -12.01 -9.73 3.03
N GLN A 422 -10.88 -10.34 2.71
CA GLN A 422 -10.20 -10.24 1.42
C GLN A 422 -9.90 -11.62 0.84
N GLU A 423 -10.35 -11.82 -0.39
CA GLU A 423 -10.13 -13.07 -1.12
C GLU A 423 -9.11 -12.92 -2.25
N SER A 424 -8.72 -11.70 -2.56
CA SER A 424 -7.88 -11.38 -3.71
C SER A 424 -6.78 -10.37 -3.38
N PRO A 425 -5.58 -10.54 -3.97
CA PRO A 425 -4.49 -9.58 -3.79
C PRO A 425 -4.84 -8.22 -4.41
N ARG A 426 -4.24 -7.15 -3.88
CA ARG A 426 -4.39 -5.76 -4.34
C ARG A 426 -5.75 -5.10 -4.05
N HIS A 427 -6.69 -5.80 -3.40
CA HIS A 427 -7.99 -5.25 -3.05
C HIS A 427 -8.00 -4.50 -1.72
N PHE A 428 -7.03 -4.75 -0.83
CA PHE A 428 -6.80 -3.97 0.38
C PHE A 428 -5.60 -3.04 0.19
N ILE A 429 -5.82 -1.72 0.27
CA ILE A 429 -4.84 -0.70 -0.08
C ILE A 429 -4.67 0.24 1.10
N SER A 430 -3.44 0.41 1.56
CA SER A 430 -3.16 1.19 2.75
C SER A 430 -1.73 1.73 2.74
N SER A 431 -1.49 2.87 3.41
CA SER A 431 -0.15 3.34 3.74
C SER A 431 0.32 2.59 4.98
N ALA A 432 1.22 1.63 4.82
CA ALA A 432 1.69 0.79 5.93
C ALA A 432 3.05 1.25 6.48
N GLY A 433 4.02 1.44 5.61
CA GLY A 433 5.41 1.71 6.01
C GLY A 433 5.65 3.12 6.55
N LEU A 434 5.11 4.14 5.89
CA LEU A 434 5.19 5.53 6.36
C LEU A 434 4.03 5.89 7.29
N GLY A 435 2.87 5.29 7.09
CA GLY A 435 1.69 5.55 7.91
C GLY A 435 1.11 6.95 7.68
N THR A 436 0.91 7.31 6.42
CA THR A 436 0.52 8.66 6.02
C THR A 436 -0.97 8.91 6.23
N MET A 437 -1.33 9.72 7.23
CA MET A 437 -2.68 10.26 7.35
C MET A 437 -3.01 11.13 6.12
N GLY A 438 -4.26 11.03 5.62
CA GLY A 438 -4.67 11.68 4.38
C GLY A 438 -4.42 10.86 3.11
N TYR A 439 -3.93 9.62 3.23
CA TYR A 439 -3.75 8.70 2.11
C TYR A 439 -5.08 8.23 1.51
N GLY A 440 -6.10 7.98 2.34
CA GLY A 440 -7.32 7.24 1.99
C GLY A 440 -8.08 7.82 0.79
N VAL A 441 -8.48 9.10 0.86
CA VAL A 441 -9.33 9.72 -0.20
C VAL A 441 -8.63 9.75 -1.56
N PRO A 442 -7.42 10.29 -1.71
CA PRO A 442 -6.76 10.33 -3.02
C PRO A 442 -6.37 8.93 -3.52
N ALA A 443 -5.91 8.03 -2.67
CA ALA A 443 -5.58 6.67 -3.10
C ALA A 443 -6.83 5.90 -3.56
N GLY A 444 -7.97 6.09 -2.88
CA GLY A 444 -9.26 5.53 -3.31
C GLY A 444 -9.72 6.10 -4.64
N MET A 445 -9.53 7.40 -4.87
CA MET A 445 -9.74 8.02 -6.18
C MET A 445 -8.89 7.32 -7.26
N GLY A 446 -7.60 7.11 -7.01
CA GLY A 446 -6.70 6.43 -7.94
C GLY A 446 -7.09 4.99 -8.21
N ALA A 447 -7.49 4.24 -7.18
CA ALA A 447 -7.99 2.87 -7.33
C ALA A 447 -9.27 2.81 -8.19
N LYS A 448 -10.20 3.76 -7.98
CA LYS A 448 -11.44 3.83 -8.79
C LYS A 448 -11.17 4.22 -10.24
N VAL A 449 -10.17 5.06 -10.50
CA VAL A 449 -9.71 5.38 -11.86
C VAL A 449 -9.16 4.15 -12.57
N ALA A 450 -8.39 3.32 -11.84
CA ALA A 450 -7.85 2.08 -12.38
C ALA A 450 -8.93 1.01 -12.64
N HIS A 451 -10.00 1.01 -11.83
CA HIS A 451 -11.08 0.02 -11.86
C HIS A 451 -12.46 0.70 -11.89
N PRO A 452 -12.83 1.32 -13.02
CA PRO A 452 -14.04 2.16 -13.10
C PRO A 452 -15.34 1.40 -12.83
N GLU A 453 -15.38 0.08 -13.09
CA GLU A 453 -16.57 -0.75 -12.89
C GLU A 453 -16.68 -1.34 -11.47
N SER A 454 -15.57 -1.36 -10.71
CA SER A 454 -15.55 -1.96 -9.38
C SER A 454 -16.04 -1.00 -8.31
N THR A 455 -16.63 -1.53 -7.24
CA THR A 455 -16.91 -0.75 -6.04
C THR A 455 -15.61 -0.46 -5.30
N VAL A 456 -15.37 0.81 -4.97
CA VAL A 456 -14.23 1.24 -4.18
C VAL A 456 -14.71 1.93 -2.92
N TRP A 457 -14.41 1.33 -1.78
CA TRP A 457 -14.60 1.91 -0.47
C TRP A 457 -13.34 2.61 0.01
N ILE A 458 -13.51 3.78 0.59
CA ILE A 458 -12.49 4.51 1.33
C ILE A 458 -12.90 4.45 2.80
N ILE A 459 -12.10 3.79 3.62
CA ILE A 459 -12.30 3.69 5.06
C ILE A 459 -11.37 4.71 5.72
N ASP A 460 -11.93 5.78 6.24
CA ASP A 460 -11.13 6.87 6.79
C ASP A 460 -11.60 7.25 8.20
N GLY A 461 -10.73 7.82 9.00
CA GLY A 461 -11.09 8.44 10.26
C GLY A 461 -11.39 9.94 10.07
N ASP A 462 -12.16 10.52 10.96
CA ASP A 462 -12.52 11.94 10.93
C ASP A 462 -11.29 12.86 10.89
N GLY A 463 -10.23 12.55 11.63
CA GLY A 463 -8.97 13.31 11.61
C GLY A 463 -8.16 13.11 10.33
N CYS A 464 -8.08 11.89 9.84
CA CYS A 464 -7.35 11.53 8.63
C CYS A 464 -8.03 12.11 7.38
N PHE A 465 -9.35 11.96 7.28
CA PHE A 465 -10.19 12.49 6.21
C PHE A 465 -10.02 14.00 6.00
N GLN A 466 -9.91 14.75 7.09
CA GLN A 466 -9.76 16.22 7.03
C GLN A 466 -8.50 16.70 6.31
N MET A 467 -7.49 15.85 6.13
CA MET A 467 -6.23 16.25 5.50
C MET A 467 -6.30 16.33 3.97
N THR A 468 -7.19 15.54 3.32
CA THR A 468 -7.25 15.42 1.86
C THR A 468 -8.67 15.35 1.30
N ASN A 469 -9.69 15.67 2.09
CA ASN A 469 -11.09 15.60 1.68
C ASN A 469 -11.44 16.47 0.46
N GLN A 470 -10.64 17.50 0.15
CA GLN A 470 -10.82 18.36 -1.03
C GLN A 470 -10.74 17.56 -2.34
N GLU A 471 -10.11 16.38 -2.37
CA GLU A 471 -10.09 15.53 -3.57
C GLU A 471 -11.46 14.93 -3.91
N LEU A 472 -12.43 15.01 -3.02
CA LEU A 472 -13.83 14.68 -3.35
C LEU A 472 -14.42 15.60 -4.41
N VAL A 473 -13.99 16.86 -4.48
CA VAL A 473 -14.37 17.76 -5.59
C VAL A 473 -13.80 17.22 -6.91
N THR A 474 -12.57 16.73 -6.90
CA THR A 474 -11.96 16.06 -8.06
C THR A 474 -12.78 14.85 -8.48
N CYS A 475 -13.18 14.01 -7.52
CA CYS A 475 -14.03 12.85 -7.77
C CYS A 475 -15.39 13.24 -8.37
N ALA A 476 -16.07 14.23 -7.79
CA ALA A 476 -17.37 14.69 -8.26
C ALA A 476 -17.31 15.25 -9.68
N GLN A 477 -16.29 16.07 -9.98
CA GLN A 477 -16.12 16.68 -11.30
C GLN A 477 -15.75 15.69 -12.41
N ASN A 478 -15.11 14.57 -12.06
CA ASN A 478 -14.64 13.57 -13.02
C ASN A 478 -15.53 12.31 -13.06
N ASN A 479 -16.69 12.30 -12.38
CA ASN A 479 -17.56 11.13 -12.25
C ASN A 479 -16.79 9.90 -11.75
N ILE A 480 -16.07 10.06 -10.63
CA ILE A 480 -15.33 8.99 -9.95
C ILE A 480 -16.12 8.60 -8.71
N PRO A 481 -17.06 7.65 -8.79
CA PRO A 481 -18.01 7.33 -7.73
C PRO A 481 -17.40 6.43 -6.66
N VAL A 482 -16.52 7.00 -5.83
CA VAL A 482 -16.01 6.36 -4.61
C VAL A 482 -17.03 6.39 -3.48
N LYS A 483 -16.94 5.47 -2.53
CA LYS A 483 -17.77 5.42 -1.32
C LYS A 483 -16.87 5.63 -0.11
N VAL A 484 -17.08 6.73 0.62
CA VAL A 484 -16.28 7.09 1.79
C VAL A 484 -17.04 6.78 3.07
N ALA A 485 -16.52 5.89 3.86
CA ALA A 485 -16.97 5.63 5.23
C ALA A 485 -16.05 6.35 6.21
N ILE A 486 -16.53 7.42 6.81
CA ILE A 486 -15.82 8.15 7.87
C ILE A 486 -16.16 7.48 9.20
N ILE A 487 -15.19 6.82 9.80
CA ILE A 487 -15.30 6.23 11.14
C ILE A 487 -15.01 7.35 12.15
N ASN A 488 -16.08 8.06 12.51
CA ASN A 488 -16.02 9.32 13.23
C ASN A 488 -16.15 9.11 14.74
N ASN A 489 -15.04 9.09 15.44
CA ASN A 489 -14.99 9.08 16.91
C ASN A 489 -14.64 10.44 17.53
N SER A 490 -14.59 11.49 16.73
CA SER A 490 -14.22 12.87 17.10
C SER A 490 -12.83 12.99 17.75
N SER A 491 -11.89 12.14 17.33
CA SER A 491 -10.56 12.07 17.95
C SER A 491 -9.49 11.58 16.97
N LEU A 492 -8.24 11.94 17.23
CA LEU A 492 -7.08 11.24 16.69
C LEU A 492 -6.94 9.89 17.41
N GLY A 493 -7.83 8.95 17.06
CA GLY A 493 -8.19 7.79 17.86
C GLY A 493 -7.03 6.89 18.24
N MET A 494 -6.07 6.60 17.33
CA MET A 494 -4.92 5.75 17.65
C MET A 494 -4.00 6.42 18.69
N VAL A 495 -3.73 7.71 18.56
CA VAL A 495 -2.91 8.46 19.54
C VAL A 495 -3.64 8.56 20.87
N ARG A 496 -4.96 8.81 20.84
CA ARG A 496 -5.81 8.82 22.03
C ARG A 496 -5.81 7.47 22.74
N GLN A 497 -5.85 6.35 22.00
CA GLN A 497 -5.72 5.00 22.56
C GLN A 497 -4.41 4.84 23.35
N TRP A 498 -3.30 5.30 22.83
CA TRP A 498 -2.02 5.25 23.55
C TRP A 498 -2.01 6.15 24.79
N GLN A 499 -2.64 7.31 24.74
CA GLN A 499 -2.81 8.16 25.92
C GLN A 499 -3.69 7.48 26.99
N THR A 500 -4.74 6.76 26.57
CA THR A 500 -5.57 5.95 27.48
C THR A 500 -4.75 4.85 28.16
N LEU A 501 -3.90 4.15 27.40
CA LEU A 501 -3.19 2.97 27.89
C LEU A 501 -1.91 3.32 28.65
N PHE A 502 -1.16 4.33 28.23
CA PHE A 502 0.21 4.57 28.69
C PHE A 502 0.43 5.93 29.36
N TYR A 503 -0.53 6.86 29.26
CA TYR A 503 -0.39 8.23 29.79
C TYR A 503 -1.49 8.63 30.76
N ASN A 504 -2.11 7.65 31.45
CA ASN A 504 -3.14 7.87 32.47
C ASN A 504 -4.31 8.76 31.99
N GLU A 505 -4.77 8.53 30.75
CA GLU A 505 -5.88 9.26 30.12
C GLU A 505 -5.63 10.79 30.00
N ARG A 506 -4.38 11.20 29.95
CA ARG A 506 -4.03 12.61 29.73
C ARG A 506 -4.10 12.91 28.23
N TYR A 507 -5.30 13.25 27.76
CA TYR A 507 -5.61 13.51 26.36
C TYR A 507 -5.10 14.89 25.93
N SER A 508 -3.83 14.96 25.52
CA SER A 508 -3.21 16.18 25.04
C SER A 508 -3.38 16.31 23.53
N ASN A 509 -4.23 17.26 23.10
CA ASN A 509 -4.46 17.63 21.70
C ASN A 509 -4.87 16.48 20.77
N THR A 510 -5.59 15.50 21.28
CA THR A 510 -6.09 14.36 20.50
C THR A 510 -7.59 14.38 20.28
N ASP A 511 -8.35 15.12 21.12
CA ASP A 511 -9.76 15.37 20.86
C ASP A 511 -9.92 16.44 19.78
N LEU A 512 -10.75 16.14 18.79
CA LEU A 512 -11.11 17.07 17.71
C LEU A 512 -12.34 17.91 18.08
N LYS A 513 -12.84 17.79 19.30
CA LYS A 513 -13.88 18.62 19.92
C LYS A 513 -13.27 19.89 20.49
N ASP A 514 -14.09 20.95 20.57
CA ASP A 514 -13.61 22.15 21.26
C ASP A 514 -13.53 21.92 22.81
N GLY A 515 -12.55 22.58 23.46
CA GLY A 515 -12.37 22.51 24.91
C GLY A 515 -13.44 23.26 25.72
N HIS A 516 -14.48 23.79 25.11
CA HIS A 516 -15.51 24.62 25.72
C HIS A 516 -16.86 23.93 25.87
N GLY A 517 -16.93 22.60 25.64
CA GLY A 517 -18.12 21.79 25.82
C GLY A 517 -19.15 21.85 24.69
N THR A 518 -18.86 22.58 23.62
CA THR A 518 -19.60 22.53 22.36
C THR A 518 -18.88 21.66 21.36
N VAL A 519 -19.57 20.69 20.75
CA VAL A 519 -18.99 19.86 19.70
C VAL A 519 -18.85 20.71 18.44
N ARG A 520 -17.65 21.17 18.14
CA ARG A 520 -17.32 21.92 16.92
C ARG A 520 -16.41 21.11 16.01
N ILE A 521 -16.85 19.91 15.64
CA ILE A 521 -16.25 19.15 14.54
C ILE A 521 -16.93 19.55 13.23
N PRO A 522 -16.26 19.40 12.08
CA PRO A 522 -16.90 19.60 10.79
C PRO A 522 -18.15 18.74 10.64
N ASP A 523 -19.23 19.31 10.11
CA ASP A 523 -20.38 18.54 9.68
C ASP A 523 -20.03 17.88 8.33
N PHE A 524 -19.61 16.63 8.34
CA PHE A 524 -19.13 15.93 7.16
C PHE A 524 -20.23 15.70 6.13
N VAL A 525 -21.49 15.65 6.54
CA VAL A 525 -22.64 15.59 5.62
C VAL A 525 -22.70 16.88 4.81
N LYS A 526 -22.74 18.05 5.46
CA LYS A 526 -22.76 19.34 4.76
C LYS A 526 -21.51 19.59 3.93
N LEU A 527 -20.35 19.13 4.40
CA LEU A 527 -19.10 19.23 3.65
C LEU A 527 -19.16 18.39 2.37
N GLY A 528 -19.64 17.15 2.45
CA GLY A 528 -19.85 16.29 1.29
C GLY A 528 -20.85 16.87 0.29
N GLU A 529 -21.98 17.40 0.77
CA GLU A 529 -22.96 18.10 -0.05
C GLU A 529 -22.36 19.29 -0.79
N ALA A 530 -21.54 20.11 -0.10
CA ALA A 530 -20.84 21.24 -0.69
C ALA A 530 -19.85 20.83 -1.80
N TYR A 531 -19.31 19.62 -1.74
CA TYR A 531 -18.44 19.03 -2.76
C TYR A 531 -19.20 18.32 -3.88
N GLY A 532 -20.54 18.22 -3.81
CA GLY A 532 -21.36 17.55 -4.81
C GLY A 532 -21.49 16.05 -4.61
N CYS A 533 -21.16 15.53 -3.43
CA CYS A 533 -21.33 14.14 -3.05
C CYS A 533 -22.77 13.84 -2.63
N ALA A 534 -23.20 12.58 -2.74
CA ALA A 534 -24.32 12.08 -1.97
C ALA A 534 -23.84 11.84 -0.52
N THR A 535 -24.71 12.08 0.47
CA THR A 535 -24.28 12.04 1.87
C THR A 535 -25.28 11.31 2.76
N PHE A 536 -24.74 10.64 3.79
CA PHE A 536 -25.52 9.98 4.82
C PHE A 536 -24.89 10.23 6.19
N ARG A 537 -25.70 10.15 7.24
CA ARG A 537 -25.25 10.06 8.63
C ARG A 537 -25.84 8.81 9.27
N CYS A 538 -24.99 8.05 9.97
CA CYS A 538 -25.37 6.84 10.67
C CYS A 538 -24.75 6.89 12.09
N GLU A 539 -25.61 6.87 13.10
CA GLU A 539 -25.19 7.03 14.49
C GLU A 539 -25.39 5.76 15.33
N ARG A 540 -26.09 4.75 14.78
CA ARG A 540 -26.46 3.53 15.53
C ARG A 540 -26.27 2.29 14.67
N ASP A 541 -25.92 1.18 15.30
CA ASP A 541 -25.70 -0.11 14.65
C ASP A 541 -26.93 -0.59 13.84
N GLU A 542 -28.13 -0.33 14.32
CA GLU A 542 -29.38 -0.74 13.66
C GLU A 542 -29.63 -0.10 12.29
N ASP A 543 -29.02 1.07 12.04
CA ASP A 543 -29.18 1.83 10.81
C ASP A 543 -28.06 1.52 9.77
N VAL A 544 -26.98 0.82 10.19
CA VAL A 544 -25.78 0.58 9.37
C VAL A 544 -26.10 -0.13 8.06
N ASP A 545 -26.83 -1.25 8.11
CA ASP A 545 -27.15 -2.04 6.92
C ASP A 545 -27.97 -1.26 5.90
N ALA A 546 -28.97 -0.48 6.35
CA ALA A 546 -29.80 0.32 5.47
C ALA A 546 -28.99 1.44 4.82
N THR A 547 -28.11 2.08 5.57
CA THR A 547 -27.23 3.15 5.10
C THR A 547 -26.24 2.64 4.04
N ILE A 548 -25.58 1.50 4.29
CA ILE A 548 -24.65 0.89 3.33
C ILE A 548 -25.37 0.51 2.04
N LYS A 549 -26.53 -0.14 2.12
CA LYS A 549 -27.32 -0.51 0.93
C LYS A 549 -27.72 0.71 0.10
N ALA A 550 -28.18 1.78 0.75
CA ALA A 550 -28.51 3.03 0.07
C ALA A 550 -27.28 3.66 -0.62
N ALA A 551 -26.11 3.60 0.02
CA ALA A 551 -24.88 4.10 -0.57
C ALA A 551 -24.40 3.26 -1.77
N LEU A 552 -24.62 1.95 -1.76
CA LEU A 552 -24.25 1.04 -2.86
C LEU A 552 -25.07 1.29 -4.13
N GLU A 553 -26.29 1.78 -4.02
CA GLU A 553 -27.16 2.12 -5.17
C GLU A 553 -26.69 3.38 -5.93
N ILE A 554 -25.86 4.24 -5.32
CA ILE A 554 -25.41 5.50 -5.92
C ILE A 554 -24.08 5.28 -6.63
N ASN A 555 -24.08 5.28 -7.97
CA ASN A 555 -22.89 5.01 -8.78
C ASN A 555 -22.59 6.12 -9.82
N ASP A 556 -23.23 7.27 -9.72
CA ASP A 556 -23.04 8.43 -10.60
C ASP A 556 -22.17 9.54 -9.98
N ARG A 557 -21.88 9.47 -8.69
CA ARG A 557 -21.11 10.47 -7.95
C ARG A 557 -20.49 9.86 -6.69
N PRO A 558 -19.49 10.52 -6.04
CA PRO A 558 -18.98 10.08 -4.76
C PRO A 558 -20.05 10.11 -3.66
N VAL A 559 -19.93 9.18 -2.73
CA VAL A 559 -20.80 9.08 -1.54
C VAL A 559 -19.95 9.27 -0.29
N VAL A 560 -20.44 10.07 0.67
CA VAL A 560 -19.82 10.26 1.99
C VAL A 560 -20.79 9.83 3.07
N ILE A 561 -20.35 8.93 3.94
CA ILE A 561 -21.13 8.46 5.08
C ILE A 561 -20.38 8.83 6.35
N ASP A 562 -21.02 9.62 7.21
CA ASP A 562 -20.55 9.94 8.55
C ASP A 562 -21.08 8.87 9.52
N PHE A 563 -20.27 7.84 9.81
CA PHE A 563 -20.54 6.83 10.84
C PHE A 563 -20.05 7.35 12.17
N THR A 564 -20.95 7.87 12.99
CA THR A 564 -20.62 8.31 14.36
C THR A 564 -20.46 7.09 15.25
N VAL A 565 -19.24 6.87 15.74
CA VAL A 565 -18.87 5.69 16.54
C VAL A 565 -18.38 6.07 17.93
N SER A 566 -18.36 5.10 18.82
CA SER A 566 -17.90 5.30 20.19
C SER A 566 -16.43 5.77 20.26
N PRO A 567 -16.13 6.87 20.96
CA PRO A 567 -14.75 7.32 21.19
C PRO A 567 -14.00 6.43 22.20
N HIS A 568 -14.68 5.48 22.83
CA HIS A 568 -14.11 4.56 23.80
C HIS A 568 -13.70 3.22 23.17
N ALA A 569 -14.06 2.97 21.92
CA ALA A 569 -13.61 1.78 21.19
C ALA A 569 -12.08 1.79 21.02
N LEU A 570 -11.44 0.68 21.37
CA LEU A 570 -10.00 0.49 21.27
C LEU A 570 -9.70 -0.68 20.32
N VAL A 571 -8.60 -0.58 19.60
CA VAL A 571 -8.16 -1.68 18.73
C VAL A 571 -7.52 -2.78 19.58
N TRP A 572 -8.12 -3.94 19.57
CA TRP A 572 -7.62 -5.18 20.18
C TRP A 572 -7.56 -6.30 19.13
N PRO A 573 -6.60 -7.26 19.24
CA PRO A 573 -5.49 -7.31 20.19
C PRO A 573 -4.42 -6.23 19.98
N MET A 574 -3.47 -6.11 20.93
CA MET A 574 -2.37 -5.16 20.81
C MET A 574 -1.09 -5.69 21.48
N VAL A 575 0.03 -5.65 20.79
CA VAL A 575 1.38 -5.76 21.37
C VAL A 575 1.89 -4.36 21.68
N PRO A 576 2.10 -3.96 22.93
CA PRO A 576 2.64 -2.65 23.26
C PRO A 576 4.03 -2.44 22.62
N ALA A 577 4.35 -1.21 22.23
CA ALA A 577 5.63 -0.90 21.58
C ALA A 577 6.83 -1.32 22.46
N GLY A 578 7.79 -2.02 21.83
CA GLY A 578 9.01 -2.51 22.52
C GLY A 578 8.79 -3.69 23.46
N VAL A 579 7.56 -4.24 23.50
CA VAL A 579 7.23 -5.45 24.28
C VAL A 579 7.33 -6.68 23.38
N SER A 580 7.61 -7.84 23.98
CA SER A 580 7.64 -9.12 23.27
C SER A 580 6.25 -9.55 22.81
N ASN A 581 6.19 -10.22 21.66
CA ASN A 581 4.94 -10.68 21.04
C ASN A 581 4.17 -11.71 21.92
N ASP A 582 4.86 -12.46 22.78
CA ASP A 582 4.22 -13.34 23.77
C ASP A 582 3.45 -12.60 24.86
N LYS A 583 3.59 -11.29 24.94
CA LYS A 583 2.88 -10.39 25.86
C LYS A 583 1.79 -9.57 25.14
N ILE A 584 1.26 -10.06 24.05
CA ILE A 584 0.11 -9.44 23.37
C ILE A 584 -1.06 -9.27 24.35
N TRP A 585 -1.74 -8.14 24.27
CA TRP A 585 -2.93 -7.86 25.08
C TRP A 585 -4.20 -8.11 24.26
N ILE A 586 -5.17 -8.80 24.89
CA ILE A 586 -6.54 -8.94 24.36
C ILE A 586 -7.49 -7.91 25.02
N ALA A 587 -7.09 -7.33 26.14
CA ALA A 587 -7.67 -6.18 26.80
C ALA A 587 -6.56 -5.50 27.62
N LYS A 588 -6.81 -4.32 28.20
CA LYS A 588 -5.82 -3.58 29.01
C LYS A 588 -5.22 -4.48 30.10
N ASN A 589 -3.91 -4.71 30.05
CA ASN A 589 -3.14 -5.57 30.97
C ASN A 589 -3.62 -7.04 31.04
N THR A 590 -4.29 -7.53 30.01
CA THR A 590 -4.76 -8.92 29.93
C THR A 590 -4.13 -9.59 28.70
N SER A 591 -3.26 -10.57 28.95
CA SER A 591 -2.60 -11.35 27.89
C SER A 591 -3.19 -12.77 27.81
N PRO A 592 -3.21 -13.37 26.61
CA PRO A 592 -3.53 -14.78 26.46
C PRO A 592 -2.44 -15.66 27.08
N GLU A 593 -2.80 -16.86 27.48
CA GLU A 593 -1.86 -17.91 27.89
C GLU A 593 -1.58 -18.82 26.68
N PHE A 594 -0.37 -18.75 26.13
CA PHE A 594 0.02 -19.58 24.98
C PHE A 594 0.40 -21.02 25.34
N ASP A 595 0.76 -21.30 26.60
CA ASP A 595 1.27 -22.60 27.07
C ASP A 595 0.30 -23.30 28.02
N ARG A 596 -1.01 -23.25 27.73
CA ARG A 596 -1.93 -24.15 28.43
C ARG A 596 -1.65 -25.59 27.98
N GLU A 597 -1.03 -26.38 28.86
CA GLU A 597 -1.07 -27.83 28.75
C GLU A 597 -2.54 -28.23 28.67
N GLY A 598 -2.94 -28.92 27.59
CA GLY A 598 -4.32 -29.30 27.40
C GLY A 598 -4.78 -30.11 28.63
N GLU A 599 -5.79 -29.59 29.33
CA GLU A 599 -6.57 -30.45 30.22
C GLU A 599 -7.22 -31.51 29.34
N ASN A 600 -6.69 -32.76 29.45
CA ASN A 600 -7.24 -33.99 28.84
C ASN A 600 -8.60 -34.32 29.41
#